data_542fb47bac307ec27889d8ff398dbbcb
#
_entry.id   542fb47bac307ec27889d8ff398dbbcb
#
_cell.length_a   1.000
_cell.length_b   1.000
_cell.length_c   1.000
_cell.angle_alpha   90.00
_cell.angle_beta   90.00
_cell.angle_gamma   90.00
#
_symmetry.space_group_name_H-M   'P 1'
#
loop_
_entity.id
_entity.type
_entity.pdbx_description
1 polymer ?
#
loop_
_entity_poly.entity_id
_entity_poly.type
_entity_poly.pdbx_seq_one_letter_code
_entity_poly.pdbx_strand_id
1 'polypeptide(L)'
;MKEHDTTMKALLSKRVPVWVLLVVTLSVLAGGVLASFAALRASVFATSTEVINTQVVSSVSLDEQVVLMGLGVQGVEQKREDTKVFGLDVPGSERAAFVQYSFTAKLGIEGADVKITQTGDKQFRISIPGFVFIGLDDPKLALLVEDNGILSAVTPEIDQLEIANHVLGDDAKATHIAENTELLEAQATLFYTKIVHSIDPEIALEFEFRRP
;
A
#
# COMPACT_ATOMS: atom_id res chain seq x y z
N MET A 1 17.17 74.05 4.76
CA MET A 1 16.62 73.00 5.64
C MET A 1 15.50 73.62 6.50
N LYS A 2 14.41 74.10 5.84
CA LYS A 2 13.29 74.81 6.51
C LYS A 2 11.96 74.75 5.71
N GLU A 3 11.75 73.77 4.83
CA GLU A 3 10.52 73.71 4.03
C GLU A 3 9.62 72.48 4.27
N HIS A 4 10.08 71.52 5.06
CA HIS A 4 9.26 70.28 5.31
C HIS A 4 8.32 70.35 6.52
N ASP A 5 8.45 71.42 7.35
CA ASP A 5 7.68 71.47 8.59
C ASP A 5 6.34 72.23 8.46
N THR A 6 6.14 72.96 7.33
CA THR A 6 4.94 73.75 7.11
C THR A 6 3.76 73.00 6.51
N THR A 7 4.01 71.90 5.84
CA THR A 7 2.94 71.10 5.18
C THR A 7 2.20 70.18 6.13
N MET A 8 2.86 69.71 7.19
CA MET A 8 2.24 68.83 8.19
C MET A 8 1.28 69.53 9.14
N LYS A 9 1.55 70.81 9.45
CA LYS A 9 0.68 71.62 10.31
C LYS A 9 -0.60 72.13 9.61
N ALA A 10 -0.61 72.24 8.31
CA ALA A 10 -1.79 72.65 7.53
C ALA A 10 -2.87 71.57 7.39
N LEU A 11 -2.49 70.28 7.52
CA LEU A 11 -3.42 69.17 7.43
C LEU A 11 -4.20 68.92 8.75
N LEU A 12 -3.68 69.37 9.91
CA LEU A 12 -4.32 69.17 11.19
C LEU A 12 -5.37 70.26 11.56
N SER A 13 -5.50 71.33 10.77
CA SER A 13 -6.43 72.42 11.09
C SER A 13 -7.81 72.32 10.43
N LYS A 14 -8.02 71.35 9.50
CA LYS A 14 -9.36 71.06 8.99
C LYS A 14 -10.09 70.23 10.04
N ARG A 15 -11.18 70.77 10.61
CA ARG A 15 -12.08 70.02 11.49
C ARG A 15 -12.60 68.81 10.72
N VAL A 16 -11.96 67.67 10.92
CA VAL A 16 -12.42 66.38 10.34
C VAL A 16 -13.77 66.10 11.00
N PRO A 17 -14.85 65.95 10.23
CA PRO A 17 -16.15 65.69 10.81
C PRO A 17 -16.14 64.37 11.58
N VAL A 18 -16.73 64.36 12.75
CA VAL A 18 -16.71 63.24 13.71
C VAL A 18 -17.10 61.90 13.07
N TRP A 19 -17.98 61.94 12.07
CA TRP A 19 -18.38 60.73 11.35
C TRP A 19 -17.24 60.09 10.53
N VAL A 20 -16.28 60.86 10.00
CA VAL A 20 -15.10 60.38 9.28
C VAL A 20 -14.16 59.66 10.24
N LEU A 21 -13.95 60.21 11.44
CA LEU A 21 -13.19 59.53 12.50
C LEU A 21 -13.87 58.21 12.92
N LEU A 22 -15.20 58.20 13.02
CA LEU A 22 -15.97 56.99 13.33
C LEU A 22 -15.83 55.93 12.26
N VAL A 23 -15.89 56.30 10.97
CA VAL A 23 -15.72 55.35 9.86
C VAL A 23 -14.30 54.78 9.82
N VAL A 24 -13.28 55.62 10.05
CA VAL A 24 -11.88 55.16 10.07
C VAL A 24 -11.61 54.21 11.24
N THR A 25 -12.12 54.55 12.44
CA THR A 25 -11.97 53.63 13.60
C THR A 25 -12.71 52.32 13.41
N LEU A 26 -13.92 52.38 12.84
CA LEU A 26 -14.70 51.17 12.55
C LEU A 26 -14.01 50.28 11.49
N SER A 27 -13.40 50.88 10.46
CA SER A 27 -12.65 50.16 9.42
C SER A 27 -11.39 49.51 9.96
N VAL A 28 -10.66 50.17 10.86
CA VAL A 28 -9.47 49.61 11.52
C VAL A 28 -9.85 48.46 12.45
N LEU A 29 -10.94 48.59 13.20
CA LEU A 29 -11.46 47.52 14.05
C LEU A 29 -11.93 46.29 13.23
N ALA A 30 -12.66 46.55 12.16
CA ALA A 30 -13.12 45.46 11.25
C ALA A 30 -11.94 44.76 10.57
N GLY A 31 -10.95 45.50 10.11
CA GLY A 31 -9.71 44.96 9.54
C GLY A 31 -8.89 44.12 10.54
N GLY A 32 -8.80 44.60 11.79
CA GLY A 32 -8.13 43.88 12.87
C GLY A 32 -8.82 42.54 13.22
N VAL A 33 -10.15 42.53 13.28
CA VAL A 33 -10.93 41.32 13.53
C VAL A 33 -10.77 40.33 12.40
N LEU A 34 -10.85 40.77 11.13
CA LEU A 34 -10.66 39.87 9.95
C LEU A 34 -9.24 39.30 9.91
N ALA A 35 -8.20 40.09 10.20
CA ALA A 35 -6.82 39.62 10.26
C ALA A 35 -6.60 38.62 11.38
N SER A 36 -7.21 38.84 12.54
CA SER A 36 -7.14 37.91 13.69
C SER A 36 -7.85 36.58 13.37
N PHE A 37 -9.00 36.61 12.67
CA PHE A 37 -9.71 35.42 12.24
C PHE A 37 -8.92 34.63 11.19
N ALA A 38 -8.24 35.28 10.26
CA ALA A 38 -7.39 34.63 9.27
C ALA A 38 -6.17 33.97 9.92
N ALA A 39 -5.54 34.62 10.89
CA ALA A 39 -4.42 34.05 11.66
C ALA A 39 -4.85 32.87 12.53
N LEU A 40 -6.04 32.91 13.16
CA LEU A 40 -6.58 31.80 13.94
C LEU A 40 -6.90 30.60 13.03
N ARG A 41 -7.46 30.81 11.85
CA ARG A 41 -7.71 29.73 10.89
C ARG A 41 -6.42 29.04 10.45
N ALA A 42 -5.37 29.80 10.17
CA ALA A 42 -4.08 29.24 9.78
C ALA A 42 -3.43 28.41 10.88
N SER A 43 -3.63 28.76 12.16
CA SER A 43 -3.07 28.00 13.29
C SER A 43 -3.91 26.79 13.71
N VAL A 44 -5.26 26.82 13.49
CA VAL A 44 -6.17 25.73 13.88
C VAL A 44 -6.23 24.62 12.82
N PHE A 45 -5.96 24.95 11.54
CA PHE A 45 -5.97 23.99 10.44
C PHE A 45 -4.59 23.66 9.88
N ALA A 46 -3.51 23.94 10.62
CA ALA A 46 -2.20 23.45 10.27
C ALA A 46 -2.14 21.94 10.55
N THR A 47 -2.42 21.13 9.53
CA THR A 47 -2.23 19.69 9.60
C THR A 47 -0.74 19.41 9.41
N SER A 48 -0.04 19.13 10.49
CA SER A 48 1.32 18.57 10.43
C SER A 48 1.20 17.06 10.36
N THR A 49 1.53 16.47 9.22
CA THR A 49 1.67 15.01 9.10
C THR A 49 3.10 14.66 9.48
N GLU A 50 3.30 14.20 10.68
CA GLU A 50 4.57 13.62 11.13
C GLU A 50 4.50 12.09 10.91
N VAL A 51 5.27 11.60 9.96
CA VAL A 51 5.44 10.15 9.77
C VAL A 51 6.54 9.68 10.72
N ILE A 52 6.13 9.15 11.87
CA ILE A 52 7.06 8.52 12.81
C ILE A 52 7.25 7.07 12.36
N ASN A 53 8.39 6.80 11.73
CA ASN A 53 8.78 5.44 11.37
C ASN A 53 9.53 4.82 12.55
N THR A 54 8.84 3.99 13.33
CA THR A 54 9.44 3.18 14.39
C THR A 54 9.58 1.76 13.88
N GLN A 55 10.73 1.46 13.29
CA GLN A 55 11.04 0.09 12.89
C GLN A 55 11.65 -0.66 14.06
N VAL A 56 10.95 -1.69 14.52
CA VAL A 56 11.45 -2.60 15.56
C VAL A 56 11.70 -3.95 14.93
N VAL A 57 12.95 -4.40 14.90
CA VAL A 57 13.30 -5.78 14.56
C VAL A 57 13.00 -6.62 15.79
N SER A 58 11.89 -7.37 15.76
CA SER A 58 11.42 -8.15 16.91
C SER A 58 12.03 -9.54 17.01
N SER A 59 12.49 -10.11 15.89
CA SER A 59 13.12 -11.43 15.88
C SER A 59 13.98 -11.60 14.62
N VAL A 60 14.98 -12.48 14.73
CA VAL A 60 15.74 -13.01 13.60
C VAL A 60 15.53 -14.52 13.62
N SER A 61 14.97 -15.08 12.55
CA SER A 61 14.88 -16.53 12.33
C SER A 61 15.84 -16.92 11.19
N LEU A 62 16.35 -18.15 11.28
CA LEU A 62 17.10 -18.77 10.17
C LEU A 62 16.12 -19.66 9.42
N ASP A 63 15.76 -19.23 8.22
CA ASP A 63 14.87 -19.98 7.34
C ASP A 63 15.69 -20.62 6.20
N GLU A 64 15.52 -21.91 5.99
CA GLU A 64 16.15 -22.66 4.91
C GLU A 64 15.19 -22.80 3.71
N GLN A 65 14.70 -21.67 3.23
CA GLN A 65 13.75 -21.66 2.11
C GLN A 65 14.47 -21.72 0.77
N VAL A 66 13.95 -22.55 -0.13
CA VAL A 66 14.46 -22.68 -1.50
C VAL A 66 13.44 -22.10 -2.47
N VAL A 67 13.78 -20.95 -3.07
CA VAL A 67 12.98 -20.34 -4.14
C VAL A 67 13.19 -21.17 -5.43
N LEU A 68 12.11 -21.73 -5.94
CA LEU A 68 12.13 -22.52 -7.17
C LEU A 68 11.68 -21.69 -8.38
N MET A 69 10.78 -20.71 -8.16
CA MET A 69 10.20 -19.94 -9.24
C MET A 69 9.83 -18.52 -8.78
N GLY A 70 10.03 -17.56 -9.68
CA GLY A 70 9.45 -16.21 -9.60
C GLY A 70 8.29 -16.08 -10.59
N LEU A 71 7.09 -15.81 -10.09
CA LEU A 71 5.88 -15.62 -10.88
C LEU A 71 5.54 -14.14 -10.96
N GLY A 72 5.60 -13.53 -12.15
CA GLY A 72 5.14 -12.16 -12.39
C GLY A 72 3.61 -12.11 -12.37
N VAL A 73 3.04 -11.38 -11.43
CA VAL A 73 1.59 -11.19 -11.28
C VAL A 73 1.26 -9.73 -11.53
N GLN A 74 0.24 -9.49 -12.36
CA GLN A 74 -0.29 -8.14 -12.58
C GLN A 74 -1.80 -8.21 -12.84
N GLY A 75 -2.51 -7.19 -12.39
CA GLY A 75 -3.95 -7.14 -12.58
C GLY A 75 -4.52 -5.78 -12.21
N VAL A 76 -5.83 -5.68 -12.38
CA VAL A 76 -6.64 -4.56 -11.92
C VAL A 76 -7.76 -5.14 -11.06
N GLU A 77 -7.82 -4.72 -9.82
CA GLU A 77 -8.90 -5.05 -8.89
C GLU A 77 -9.91 -3.91 -8.89
N GLN A 78 -11.19 -4.27 -8.99
CA GLN A 78 -12.29 -3.32 -8.87
C GLN A 78 -13.05 -3.59 -7.59
N LYS A 79 -13.12 -2.59 -6.72
CA LYS A 79 -13.99 -2.62 -5.55
C LYS A 79 -15.13 -1.62 -5.74
N ARG A 80 -16.35 -2.05 -5.38
CA ARG A 80 -17.54 -1.19 -5.35
C ARG A 80 -18.16 -1.24 -3.97
N GLU A 81 -18.58 -0.08 -3.51
CA GLU A 81 -19.34 0.07 -2.29
C GLU A 81 -20.58 0.92 -2.54
N ASP A 82 -21.69 0.56 -1.92
CA ASP A 82 -22.95 1.26 -1.97
C ASP A 82 -23.56 1.33 -0.55
N THR A 83 -24.33 2.38 -0.31
CA THR A 83 -25.03 2.52 0.97
C THR A 83 -26.45 1.97 0.85
N LYS A 84 -26.84 1.15 1.83
CA LYS A 84 -28.19 0.62 1.95
C LYS A 84 -28.91 1.22 3.14
N VAL A 85 -30.14 1.67 2.94
CA VAL A 85 -31.05 2.15 4.02
C VAL A 85 -32.24 1.25 4.05
N PHE A 86 -32.53 0.62 5.18
CA PHE A 86 -33.58 -0.40 5.34
C PHE A 86 -33.54 -1.54 4.29
N GLY A 87 -32.33 -1.91 3.84
CA GLY A 87 -32.13 -2.96 2.85
C GLY A 87 -32.32 -2.54 1.39
N LEU A 88 -32.62 -1.26 1.13
CA LEU A 88 -32.74 -0.68 -0.20
C LEU A 88 -31.48 0.12 -0.56
N ASP A 89 -31.02 -0.05 -1.79
CA ASP A 89 -29.88 0.70 -2.29
C ASP A 89 -30.22 2.18 -2.43
N VAL A 90 -29.32 3.06 -1.98
CA VAL A 90 -29.47 4.52 -2.13
C VAL A 90 -28.91 4.92 -3.49
N PRO A 91 -29.76 5.35 -4.45
CA PRO A 91 -29.27 5.71 -5.77
C PRO A 91 -28.26 6.85 -5.72
N GLY A 92 -27.14 6.71 -6.41
CA GLY A 92 -26.08 7.73 -6.47
C GLY A 92 -25.14 7.72 -5.25
N SER A 93 -25.25 6.76 -4.32
CA SER A 93 -24.31 6.57 -3.22
C SER A 93 -23.10 5.70 -3.59
N GLU A 94 -23.09 5.15 -4.80
CA GLU A 94 -22.07 4.24 -5.28
C GLU A 94 -20.68 4.87 -5.25
N ARG A 95 -19.69 4.07 -4.82
CA ARG A 95 -18.27 4.34 -4.97
C ARG A 95 -17.63 3.16 -5.69
N ALA A 96 -16.76 3.44 -6.67
CA ALA A 96 -15.96 2.42 -7.33
C ALA A 96 -14.51 2.86 -7.39
N ALA A 97 -13.61 1.99 -7.00
CA ALA A 97 -12.18 2.20 -7.14
C ALA A 97 -11.57 1.09 -8.00
N PHE A 98 -10.67 1.46 -8.89
CA PHE A 98 -9.88 0.57 -9.72
C PHE A 98 -8.42 0.69 -9.30
N VAL A 99 -7.88 -0.39 -8.75
CA VAL A 99 -6.50 -0.43 -8.30
C VAL A 99 -5.71 -1.39 -9.17
N GLN A 100 -4.71 -0.86 -9.87
CA GLN A 100 -3.74 -1.68 -10.57
C GLN A 100 -2.70 -2.19 -9.60
N TYR A 101 -2.38 -3.48 -9.71
CA TYR A 101 -1.32 -4.09 -8.93
C TYR A 101 -0.35 -4.87 -9.81
N SER A 102 0.90 -4.94 -9.37
CA SER A 102 1.90 -5.83 -9.94
C SER A 102 2.94 -6.19 -8.89
N PHE A 103 3.41 -7.44 -8.92
CA PHE A 103 4.46 -7.95 -8.06
C PHE A 103 5.07 -9.22 -8.65
N THR A 104 6.21 -9.65 -8.11
CA THR A 104 6.77 -10.97 -8.40
C THR A 104 6.59 -11.85 -7.18
N ALA A 105 5.74 -12.87 -7.28
CA ALA A 105 5.56 -13.90 -6.26
C ALA A 105 6.73 -14.88 -6.29
N LYS A 106 7.35 -15.16 -5.15
CA LYS A 106 8.37 -16.19 -4.98
C LYS A 106 7.73 -17.44 -4.44
N LEU A 107 7.77 -18.50 -5.23
CA LEU A 107 7.23 -19.81 -4.87
C LEU A 107 8.38 -20.81 -4.70
N GLY A 108 8.25 -21.69 -3.73
CA GLY A 108 9.31 -22.66 -3.44
C GLY A 108 8.92 -23.68 -2.39
N ILE A 109 9.90 -24.12 -1.62
CA ILE A 109 9.74 -25.13 -0.58
C ILE A 109 10.51 -24.75 0.69
N GLU A 110 10.09 -25.30 1.82
CA GLU A 110 10.89 -25.35 3.04
C GLU A 110 12.01 -26.38 2.85
N GLY A 111 13.23 -25.91 2.64
CA GLY A 111 14.39 -26.78 2.38
C GLY A 111 14.72 -27.71 3.53
N ALA A 112 14.48 -27.28 4.78
CA ALA A 112 14.66 -28.08 5.98
C ALA A 112 13.77 -29.34 6.01
N ASP A 113 12.62 -29.30 5.32
CA ASP A 113 11.66 -30.40 5.28
C ASP A 113 11.91 -31.41 4.15
N VAL A 114 12.87 -31.13 3.26
CA VAL A 114 13.28 -32.05 2.19
C VAL A 114 14.02 -33.24 2.78
N LYS A 115 13.60 -34.43 2.40
CA LYS A 115 14.23 -35.68 2.87
C LYS A 115 14.89 -36.42 1.72
N ILE A 116 16.17 -36.74 1.88
CA ILE A 116 16.93 -37.53 0.93
C ILE A 116 17.23 -38.89 1.59
N THR A 117 16.71 -39.96 1.00
CA THR A 117 16.84 -41.30 1.56
C THR A 117 17.48 -42.23 0.53
N GLN A 118 18.53 -42.94 0.91
CA GLN A 118 19.14 -43.93 0.06
C GLN A 118 18.21 -45.17 -0.02
N THR A 119 17.87 -45.61 -1.23
CA THR A 119 16.98 -46.74 -1.51
C THR A 119 17.71 -47.95 -2.10
N GLY A 120 18.96 -47.72 -2.58
CA GLY A 120 19.80 -48.78 -3.16
C GLY A 120 21.23 -48.29 -3.40
N ASP A 121 22.05 -49.12 -4.03
CA ASP A 121 23.37 -48.72 -4.47
C ASP A 121 23.22 -47.63 -5.55
N LYS A 122 23.77 -46.43 -5.29
CA LYS A 122 23.62 -45.22 -6.12
C LYS A 122 22.17 -44.86 -6.46
N GLN A 123 21.20 -45.20 -5.59
CA GLN A 123 19.80 -44.88 -5.75
C GLN A 123 19.30 -44.08 -4.55
N PHE A 124 18.69 -42.94 -4.82
CA PHE A 124 18.15 -42.07 -3.76
C PHE A 124 16.72 -41.63 -4.09
N ARG A 125 15.92 -41.57 -3.04
CA ARG A 125 14.59 -40.93 -3.09
C ARG A 125 14.66 -39.56 -2.41
N ILE A 126 14.16 -38.57 -3.13
CA ILE A 126 14.03 -37.16 -2.64
C ILE A 126 12.55 -36.90 -2.42
N SER A 127 12.16 -36.77 -1.15
CA SER A 127 10.80 -36.42 -0.77
C SER A 127 10.70 -34.90 -0.59
N ILE A 128 9.94 -34.27 -1.47
CA ILE A 128 9.72 -32.82 -1.50
C ILE A 128 8.46 -32.49 -0.67
N PRO A 129 8.53 -31.54 0.28
CA PRO A 129 7.36 -31.07 1.03
C PRO A 129 6.37 -30.34 0.12
N GLY A 130 5.23 -29.93 0.69
CA GLY A 130 4.29 -29.06 -0.03
C GLY A 130 4.94 -27.73 -0.43
N PHE A 131 4.53 -27.18 -1.57
CA PHE A 131 5.02 -25.90 -2.03
C PHE A 131 4.47 -24.76 -1.18
N VAL A 132 5.27 -23.71 -1.03
CA VAL A 132 4.94 -22.55 -0.19
C VAL A 132 5.14 -21.24 -0.96
N PHE A 133 4.36 -20.22 -0.57
CA PHE A 133 4.59 -18.85 -0.97
C PHE A 133 5.63 -18.23 -0.03
N ILE A 134 6.85 -18.03 -0.53
CA ILE A 134 7.99 -17.55 0.26
C ILE A 134 7.91 -16.05 0.50
N GLY A 135 7.51 -15.30 -0.52
CA GLY A 135 7.45 -13.84 -0.42
C GLY A 135 7.12 -13.19 -1.75
N LEU A 136 7.24 -11.89 -1.78
CA LEU A 136 7.02 -11.09 -2.99
C LEU A 136 8.10 -10.01 -3.15
N ASP A 137 8.43 -9.72 -4.40
CA ASP A 137 9.32 -8.63 -4.79
C ASP A 137 8.57 -7.57 -5.59
N ASP A 138 9.07 -6.35 -5.50
CA ASP A 138 8.60 -5.18 -6.27
C ASP A 138 7.09 -4.95 -6.25
N PRO A 139 6.42 -4.99 -5.08
CA PRO A 139 4.99 -4.73 -5.02
C PRO A 139 4.69 -3.29 -5.43
N LYS A 140 3.79 -3.14 -6.39
CA LYS A 140 3.30 -1.84 -6.87
C LYS A 140 1.79 -1.86 -6.85
N LEU A 141 1.22 -0.85 -6.20
CA LEU A 141 -0.21 -0.58 -6.22
C LEU A 141 -0.41 0.85 -6.70
N ALA A 142 -1.31 1.04 -7.64
CA ALA A 142 -1.65 2.34 -8.18
C ALA A 142 -3.16 2.46 -8.33
N LEU A 143 -3.74 3.47 -7.70
CA LEU A 143 -5.12 3.84 -7.93
C LEU A 143 -5.24 4.43 -9.34
N LEU A 144 -5.99 3.78 -10.22
CA LEU A 144 -6.19 4.23 -11.61
C LEU A 144 -7.31 5.24 -11.72
N VAL A 145 -8.47 4.89 -11.14
CA VAL A 145 -9.70 5.68 -11.21
C VAL A 145 -10.48 5.48 -9.92
N GLU A 146 -11.05 6.55 -9.42
CA GLU A 146 -12.08 6.53 -8.40
C GLU A 146 -13.32 7.21 -8.99
N ASP A 147 -14.42 6.46 -9.07
CA ASP A 147 -15.71 6.97 -9.54
C ASP A 147 -16.66 7.08 -8.34
N ASN A 148 -17.08 8.30 -8.05
CA ASN A 148 -17.89 8.62 -6.89
C ASN A 148 -19.24 9.19 -7.37
N GLY A 149 -20.32 8.51 -7.00
CA GLY A 149 -21.67 9.01 -7.22
C GLY A 149 -21.96 10.33 -6.49
N ILE A 150 -23.01 11.03 -6.89
CA ILE A 150 -23.39 12.36 -6.35
C ILE A 150 -23.62 12.32 -4.82
N LEU A 151 -24.09 11.20 -4.29
CA LEU A 151 -24.35 10.98 -2.87
C LEU A 151 -23.28 10.10 -2.21
N SER A 152 -22.13 9.90 -2.83
CA SER A 152 -21.03 9.07 -2.31
C SER A 152 -20.50 9.53 -0.94
N ALA A 153 -20.79 10.77 -0.53
CA ALA A 153 -20.40 11.26 0.79
C ALA A 153 -21.00 10.48 1.97
N VAL A 154 -22.08 9.73 1.73
CA VAL A 154 -22.70 8.86 2.75
C VAL A 154 -22.15 7.43 2.73
N THR A 155 -21.31 7.09 1.75
CA THR A 155 -20.63 5.78 1.62
C THR A 155 -19.19 5.90 2.12
N PRO A 156 -18.71 4.96 2.91
CA PRO A 156 -17.31 4.95 3.35
C PRO A 156 -16.32 5.03 2.17
N GLU A 157 -15.16 5.60 2.41
CA GLU A 157 -14.06 5.57 1.42
C GLU A 157 -13.55 4.15 1.26
N ILE A 158 -13.24 3.78 0.02
CA ILE A 158 -12.69 2.46 -0.30
C ILE A 158 -11.27 2.37 0.26
N ASP A 159 -11.05 1.41 1.16
CA ASP A 159 -9.73 1.18 1.74
C ASP A 159 -8.83 0.43 0.74
N GLN A 160 -7.77 1.09 0.29
CA GLN A 160 -6.78 0.49 -0.60
C GLN A 160 -6.00 -0.65 0.06
N LEU A 161 -5.86 -0.62 1.41
CA LEU A 161 -5.22 -1.71 2.15
C LEU A 161 -6.06 -2.98 2.12
N GLU A 162 -7.39 -2.85 2.12
CA GLU A 162 -8.27 -4.00 1.99
C GLU A 162 -8.12 -4.68 0.62
N ILE A 163 -8.00 -3.88 -0.44
CA ILE A 163 -7.71 -4.38 -1.79
C ILE A 163 -6.35 -5.08 -1.83
N ALA A 164 -5.31 -4.46 -1.23
CA ALA A 164 -4.00 -5.08 -1.15
C ALA A 164 -4.04 -6.41 -0.37
N ASN A 165 -4.77 -6.46 0.74
CA ASN A 165 -4.94 -7.67 1.54
C ASN A 165 -5.69 -8.78 0.78
N HIS A 166 -6.66 -8.43 -0.08
CA HIS A 166 -7.35 -9.39 -0.93
C HIS A 166 -6.40 -9.99 -1.98
N VAL A 167 -5.66 -9.15 -2.69
CA VAL A 167 -4.72 -9.57 -3.74
C VAL A 167 -3.53 -10.37 -3.19
N LEU A 168 -3.10 -10.08 -1.97
CA LEU A 168 -1.96 -10.72 -1.29
C LEU A 168 -2.39 -11.69 -0.18
N GLY A 169 -3.68 -11.97 -0.08
CA GLY A 169 -4.26 -12.86 0.94
C GLY A 169 -3.88 -14.34 0.75
N ASP A 170 -4.17 -15.14 1.76
CA ASP A 170 -3.77 -16.54 1.76
C ASP A 170 -4.46 -17.36 0.67
N ASP A 171 -5.71 -17.01 0.31
CA ASP A 171 -6.43 -17.66 -0.81
C ASP A 171 -5.76 -17.37 -2.15
N ALA A 172 -5.31 -16.15 -2.40
CA ALA A 172 -4.58 -15.77 -3.60
C ALA A 172 -3.24 -16.51 -3.67
N LYS A 173 -2.49 -16.58 -2.56
CA LYS A 173 -1.23 -17.34 -2.46
C LYS A 173 -1.44 -18.83 -2.75
N ALA A 174 -2.48 -19.43 -2.17
CA ALA A 174 -2.83 -20.83 -2.42
C ALA A 174 -3.19 -21.08 -3.90
N THR A 175 -3.91 -20.15 -4.52
CA THR A 175 -4.26 -20.20 -5.94
C THR A 175 -3.00 -20.16 -6.81
N HIS A 176 -2.08 -19.25 -6.57
CA HIS A 176 -0.82 -19.17 -7.32
C HIS A 176 0.02 -20.45 -7.22
N ILE A 177 0.05 -21.10 -6.05
CA ILE A 177 0.72 -22.38 -5.87
C ILE A 177 0.00 -23.47 -6.68
N ALA A 178 -1.32 -23.58 -6.55
CA ALA A 178 -2.11 -24.63 -7.19
C ALA A 178 -2.02 -24.58 -8.71
N GLU A 179 -2.11 -23.38 -9.30
CA GLU A 179 -2.02 -23.17 -10.75
C GLU A 179 -0.63 -23.45 -11.32
N ASN A 180 0.42 -23.41 -10.50
CA ASN A 180 1.80 -23.59 -10.93
C ASN A 180 2.45 -24.88 -10.38
N THR A 181 1.67 -25.79 -9.81
CA THR A 181 2.19 -27.00 -9.15
C THR A 181 3.06 -27.84 -10.08
N GLU A 182 2.62 -28.12 -11.31
CA GLU A 182 3.40 -28.91 -12.27
C GLU A 182 4.75 -28.28 -12.61
N LEU A 183 4.78 -26.95 -12.76
CA LEU A 183 6.01 -26.22 -13.03
C LEU A 183 6.95 -26.24 -11.80
N LEU A 184 6.39 -26.12 -10.60
CA LEU A 184 7.15 -26.20 -9.35
C LEU A 184 7.75 -27.59 -9.15
N GLU A 185 7.01 -28.68 -9.44
CA GLU A 185 7.51 -30.07 -9.41
C GLU A 185 8.68 -30.25 -10.40
N ALA A 186 8.53 -29.73 -11.63
CA ALA A 186 9.60 -29.78 -12.63
C ALA A 186 10.84 -29.02 -12.20
N GLN A 187 10.68 -27.81 -11.62
CA GLN A 187 11.80 -27.00 -11.15
C GLN A 187 12.49 -27.63 -9.94
N ALA A 188 11.75 -28.20 -8.99
CA ALA A 188 12.32 -28.93 -7.85
C ALA A 188 13.14 -30.14 -8.33
N THR A 189 12.57 -30.92 -9.26
CA THR A 189 13.27 -32.05 -9.87
C THR A 189 14.57 -31.61 -10.52
N LEU A 190 14.53 -30.56 -11.34
CA LEU A 190 15.73 -30.05 -12.02
C LEU A 190 16.77 -29.53 -11.02
N PHE A 191 16.35 -28.79 -9.99
CA PHE A 191 17.20 -28.22 -8.96
C PHE A 191 17.97 -29.31 -8.22
N TYR A 192 17.28 -30.29 -7.64
CA TYR A 192 17.92 -31.36 -6.89
C TYR A 192 18.71 -32.32 -7.76
N THR A 193 18.25 -32.60 -8.98
CA THR A 193 19.02 -33.39 -9.95
C THR A 193 20.36 -32.74 -10.25
N LYS A 194 20.39 -31.42 -10.51
CA LYS A 194 21.65 -30.71 -10.75
C LYS A 194 22.60 -30.77 -9.56
N ILE A 195 22.08 -30.61 -8.35
CA ILE A 195 22.90 -30.69 -7.13
C ILE A 195 23.53 -32.07 -6.99
N VAL A 196 22.72 -33.15 -7.05
CA VAL A 196 23.19 -34.51 -6.85
C VAL A 196 24.13 -34.94 -7.97
N HIS A 197 23.80 -34.66 -9.22
CA HIS A 197 24.64 -35.02 -10.37
C HIS A 197 25.93 -34.18 -10.46
N SER A 198 26.01 -33.06 -9.77
CA SER A 198 27.29 -32.36 -9.62
C SER A 198 28.30 -33.11 -8.74
N ILE A 199 27.80 -34.01 -7.87
CA ILE A 199 28.61 -34.86 -6.98
C ILE A 199 28.91 -36.17 -7.66
N ASP A 200 27.91 -36.91 -8.15
CA ASP A 200 28.07 -38.13 -8.90
C ASP A 200 26.92 -38.24 -9.94
N PRO A 201 27.23 -38.15 -11.25
CA PRO A 201 26.24 -38.22 -12.32
C PRO A 201 25.61 -39.60 -12.53
N GLU A 202 26.16 -40.67 -11.91
CA GLU A 202 25.61 -42.00 -12.00
C GLU A 202 24.50 -42.29 -10.97
N ILE A 203 24.25 -41.38 -10.05
CA ILE A 203 23.20 -41.53 -9.06
C ILE A 203 21.82 -41.46 -9.72
N ALA A 204 21.00 -42.48 -9.50
CA ALA A 204 19.60 -42.52 -9.92
C ALA A 204 18.74 -41.86 -8.84
N LEU A 205 17.86 -40.94 -9.26
CA LEU A 205 16.96 -40.18 -8.39
C LEU A 205 15.51 -40.53 -8.66
N GLU A 206 14.78 -40.76 -7.58
CA GLU A 206 13.32 -40.86 -7.54
C GLU A 206 12.77 -39.67 -6.75
N PHE A 207 11.72 -39.01 -7.29
CA PHE A 207 11.11 -37.84 -6.63
C PHE A 207 9.71 -38.20 -6.12
N GLU A 208 9.44 -37.83 -4.89
CA GLU A 208 8.12 -37.96 -4.27
C GLU A 208 7.66 -36.60 -3.78
N PHE A 209 6.52 -36.15 -4.29
CA PHE A 209 5.96 -34.85 -3.92
C PHE A 209 4.79 -35.03 -2.96
N ARG A 210 4.83 -34.29 -1.83
CA ARG A 210 3.70 -34.24 -0.91
C ARG A 210 2.64 -33.31 -1.52
N ARG A 211 1.47 -33.86 -1.78
CA ARG A 211 0.28 -33.08 -2.15
C ARG A 211 -0.38 -32.53 -0.90
N PRO A 212 -1.00 -31.31 -0.99
CA PRO A 212 -1.72 -30.68 0.13
C PRO A 212 -2.93 -31.50 0.58
#